data_7185e2d200dc3733bca807a3361cc18d
#
_entry.id   7185e2d200dc3733bca807a3361cc18d
#
_cell.length_a   1.000
_cell.length_b   1.000
_cell.length_c   1.000
_cell.angle_alpha   90.00
_cell.angle_beta   90.00
_cell.angle_gamma   90.00
#
_symmetry.space_group_name_H-M   'P 1'
#
loop_
_entity.id
_entity.type
_entity.pdbx_description
1 polymer ?
#
loop_
_entity_poly.entity_id
_entity_poly.type
_entity_poly.pdbx_seq_one_letter_code
_entity_poly.pdbx_strand_id
1 'polypeptide(L)'
;NDHRKFLCKDQVLRVESTSTAWTSGFEAGQEISIVLKNQDGQYVADAKTLEALEAEGRVVFRYVGFNPNGSRNDIAGITNERGNVVGLMPHPEHATEPGFGPSSSGFGSVSLRGGADGLGVFTSVLSNLINAR
;
A
#
# COMPACT_ATOMS: atom_id res chain seq x y z
N ASN A 1 15.85 4.84 0.81
CA ASN A 1 16.03 4.18 -0.48
C ASN A 1 17.46 3.68 -0.63
N ASP A 2 17.65 2.47 -1.14
CA ASP A 2 18.96 1.87 -1.37
C ASP A 2 19.85 2.68 -2.34
N HIS A 3 19.23 3.28 -3.36
CA HIS A 3 19.89 4.17 -4.31
C HIS A 3 20.16 5.59 -3.80
N ARG A 4 19.75 5.94 -2.58
CA ARG A 4 19.97 7.23 -1.89
C ARG A 4 19.43 8.46 -2.64
N LYS A 5 18.42 8.28 -3.49
CA LYS A 5 17.78 9.37 -4.25
C LYS A 5 16.31 9.48 -3.87
N PHE A 6 15.79 10.68 -3.96
CA PHE A 6 14.35 10.91 -3.91
C PHE A 6 13.69 10.26 -5.13
N LEU A 7 12.60 9.56 -4.91
CA LEU A 7 11.81 8.94 -5.94
C LEU A 7 10.36 9.41 -5.83
N CYS A 8 9.82 9.88 -6.96
CA CYS A 8 8.41 10.23 -7.07
C CYS A 8 7.85 9.55 -8.32
N LYS A 9 6.90 8.64 -8.13
CA LYS A 9 6.29 7.87 -9.23
C LYS A 9 5.01 7.18 -8.79
N ASP A 10 4.20 6.80 -9.77
CA ASP A 10 3.11 5.86 -9.56
C ASP A 10 3.67 4.46 -9.34
N GLN A 11 3.13 3.78 -8.36
CA GLN A 11 3.58 2.46 -7.94
C GLN A 11 2.40 1.53 -7.74
N VAL A 12 2.47 0.36 -8.37
CA VAL A 12 1.48 -0.70 -8.16
C VAL A 12 1.81 -1.45 -6.87
N LEU A 13 0.78 -1.61 -6.05
CA LEU A 13 0.81 -2.42 -4.84
C LEU A 13 -0.18 -3.56 -4.96
N ARG A 14 0.17 -4.71 -4.40
CA ARG A 14 -0.76 -5.82 -4.18
C ARG A 14 -1.19 -5.84 -2.73
N VAL A 15 -2.50 -5.98 -2.50
CA VAL A 15 -3.08 -6.20 -1.17
C VAL A 15 -2.85 -7.66 -0.79
N GLU A 16 -2.00 -7.90 0.22
CA GLU A 16 -1.69 -9.25 0.70
C GLU A 16 -2.66 -9.70 1.79
N SER A 17 -3.05 -8.79 2.68
CA SER A 17 -3.95 -9.07 3.80
C SER A 17 -5.12 -8.11 3.80
N THR A 18 -6.33 -8.65 3.92
CA THR A 18 -7.60 -7.92 4.08
C THR A 18 -8.14 -7.97 5.51
N SER A 19 -7.38 -8.55 6.44
CA SER A 19 -7.77 -8.70 7.85
C SER A 19 -7.48 -7.47 8.71
N THR A 20 -7.06 -6.36 8.11
CA THR A 20 -6.85 -5.10 8.83
C THR A 20 -8.06 -4.18 8.69
N ALA A 21 -8.21 -3.25 9.63
CA ALA A 21 -9.23 -2.21 9.55
C ALA A 21 -9.09 -1.33 8.29
N TRP A 22 -7.87 -1.22 7.75
CA TRP A 22 -7.51 -0.36 6.62
C TRP A 22 -7.65 -1.04 5.25
N THR A 23 -7.82 -2.36 5.23
CA THR A 23 -7.85 -3.15 3.99
C THR A 23 -9.08 -4.04 3.84
N SER A 24 -10.00 -3.99 4.79
CA SER A 24 -11.19 -4.85 4.81
C SER A 24 -12.14 -4.65 3.61
N GLY A 25 -12.06 -3.53 2.92
CA GLY A 25 -12.84 -3.23 1.71
C GLY A 25 -12.19 -3.69 0.41
N PHE A 26 -10.98 -4.28 0.46
CA PHE A 26 -10.29 -4.82 -0.70
C PHE A 26 -10.45 -6.34 -0.79
N GLU A 27 -10.09 -6.89 -1.93
CA GLU A 27 -9.91 -8.33 -2.12
C GLU A 27 -8.43 -8.70 -1.98
N ALA A 28 -8.15 -9.89 -1.41
CA ALA A 28 -6.79 -10.40 -1.33
C ALA A 28 -6.24 -10.62 -2.75
N GLY A 29 -5.03 -10.14 -3.00
CA GLY A 29 -4.41 -10.15 -4.33
C GLY A 29 -4.83 -8.99 -5.23
N GLN A 30 -5.76 -8.12 -4.81
CA GLN A 30 -6.13 -6.93 -5.56
C GLN A 30 -4.92 -6.01 -5.75
N GLU A 31 -4.75 -5.50 -6.95
CA GLU A 31 -3.73 -4.50 -7.26
C GLU A 31 -4.33 -3.10 -7.25
N ILE A 32 -3.60 -2.17 -6.62
CA ILE A 32 -3.95 -0.76 -6.52
C ILE A 32 -2.76 0.08 -6.95
N SER A 33 -3.02 1.24 -7.56
CA SER A 33 -1.98 2.17 -7.99
C SER A 33 -1.95 3.37 -7.07
N ILE A 34 -0.82 3.57 -6.39
CA ILE A 34 -0.63 4.61 -5.38
C ILE A 34 0.60 5.45 -5.70
N VAL A 35 0.59 6.72 -5.34
CA VAL A 35 1.75 7.60 -5.49
C VAL A 35 2.80 7.28 -4.44
N LEU A 36 4.01 6.97 -4.90
CA LEU A 36 5.21 6.91 -4.08
C LEU A 36 5.99 8.20 -4.23
N LYS A 37 6.34 8.85 -3.12
CA LYS A 37 7.26 10.00 -3.12
C LYS A 37 8.04 10.06 -1.82
N ASN A 38 9.27 9.57 -1.86
CA ASN A 38 10.10 9.47 -0.66
C ASN A 38 11.60 9.40 -1.01
N GLN A 39 12.41 9.84 -0.08
CA GLN A 39 13.85 9.64 -0.11
C GLN A 39 14.26 8.46 0.77
N ASP A 40 13.60 8.28 1.89
CA ASP A 40 13.85 7.23 2.87
C ASP A 40 12.60 6.38 3.02
N GLY A 41 12.56 5.24 2.34
CA GLY A 41 11.36 4.39 2.30
C GLY A 41 11.64 2.89 2.31
N GLN A 42 12.92 2.52 2.38
CA GLN A 42 13.31 1.11 2.41
C GLN A 42 12.85 0.45 3.71
N TYR A 43 12.06 -0.61 3.61
CA TYR A 43 11.75 -1.46 4.75
C TYR A 43 12.91 -2.43 5.01
N VAL A 44 13.48 -2.36 6.20
CA VAL A 44 14.58 -3.22 6.64
C VAL A 44 14.25 -3.82 8.00
N ALA A 45 14.40 -5.11 8.12
CA ALA A 45 14.28 -5.84 9.38
C ALA A 45 15.25 -7.03 9.38
N ASP A 46 15.54 -7.58 10.56
CA ASP A 46 16.29 -8.82 10.70
C ASP A 46 15.47 -10.03 10.20
N ALA A 47 16.15 -11.16 9.98
CA ALA A 47 15.52 -12.36 9.43
C ALA A 47 14.37 -12.88 10.32
N LYS A 48 14.53 -12.86 11.64
CA LYS A 48 13.52 -13.33 12.58
C LYS A 48 12.26 -12.47 12.54
N THR A 49 12.41 -11.16 12.45
CA THR A 49 11.28 -10.22 12.31
C THR A 49 10.56 -10.42 10.97
N LEU A 50 11.30 -10.61 9.88
CA LEU A 50 10.70 -10.90 8.57
C LEU A 50 9.92 -12.22 8.59
N GLU A 51 10.49 -13.28 9.14
CA GLU A 51 9.81 -14.58 9.28
C GLU A 51 8.52 -14.47 10.12
N ALA A 52 8.55 -13.72 11.22
CA ALA A 52 7.38 -13.48 12.05
C ALA A 52 6.28 -12.71 11.30
N LEU A 53 6.63 -11.64 10.61
CA LEU A 53 5.66 -10.86 9.80
C LEU A 53 4.99 -11.72 8.73
N GLU A 54 5.76 -12.56 8.05
CA GLU A 54 5.23 -13.47 7.03
C GLU A 54 4.33 -14.55 7.64
N ALA A 55 4.80 -15.22 8.71
CA ALA A 55 4.08 -16.31 9.36
C ALA A 55 2.76 -15.85 10.00
N GLU A 56 2.72 -14.63 10.53
CA GLU A 56 1.56 -14.03 11.17
C GLU A 56 0.63 -13.28 10.21
N GLY A 57 0.95 -13.25 8.90
CA GLY A 57 0.15 -12.56 7.89
C GLY A 57 0.09 -11.05 8.09
N ARG A 58 1.14 -10.45 8.65
CA ARG A 58 1.22 -9.01 8.95
C ARG A 58 1.83 -8.16 7.83
N VAL A 59 2.23 -8.76 6.73
CA VAL A 59 2.52 -8.02 5.51
C VAL A 59 1.21 -7.67 4.82
N VAL A 60 0.91 -6.40 4.68
CA VAL A 60 -0.38 -5.90 4.19
C VAL A 60 -0.32 -5.53 2.71
N PHE A 61 0.79 -4.90 2.30
CA PHE A 61 1.01 -4.49 0.92
C PHE A 61 2.41 -4.86 0.46
N ARG A 62 2.51 -5.28 -0.82
CA ARG A 62 3.79 -5.48 -1.50
C ARG A 62 3.87 -4.67 -2.77
N TYR A 63 5.08 -4.25 -3.11
CA TYR A 63 5.39 -3.69 -4.42
C TYR A 63 5.25 -4.75 -5.51
N VAL A 64 4.68 -4.37 -6.66
CA VAL A 64 4.49 -5.25 -7.82
C VAL A 64 5.31 -4.75 -8.99
N GLY A 65 5.97 -5.69 -9.68
CA GLY A 65 6.75 -5.45 -10.90
C GLY A 65 8.11 -4.78 -10.67
N PHE A 66 8.20 -3.83 -9.77
CA PHE A 66 9.42 -3.11 -9.45
C PHE A 66 9.45 -2.74 -7.96
N ASN A 67 10.55 -3.06 -7.29
CA ASN A 67 10.80 -2.63 -5.92
C ASN A 67 11.53 -1.26 -5.95
N PRO A 68 10.86 -0.17 -5.59
CA PRO A 68 11.37 1.18 -5.86
C PRO A 68 12.49 1.62 -4.92
N ASN A 69 12.65 0.97 -3.77
CA ASN A 69 13.50 1.45 -2.68
C ASN A 69 14.37 0.36 -2.03
N GLY A 70 14.34 -0.88 -2.55
CA GLY A 70 15.10 -2.00 -2.01
C GLY A 70 14.52 -2.61 -0.73
N SER A 71 13.23 -2.40 -0.45
CA SER A 71 12.53 -2.99 0.70
C SER A 71 12.67 -4.51 0.71
N ARG A 72 12.89 -5.09 1.90
CA ARG A 72 12.94 -6.55 2.06
C ARG A 72 11.61 -7.18 1.67
N ASN A 73 11.66 -8.31 0.96
CA ASN A 73 10.49 -9.09 0.52
C ASN A 73 9.45 -8.25 -0.23
N ASP A 74 9.86 -7.18 -0.92
CA ASP A 74 8.99 -6.21 -1.58
C ASP A 74 7.94 -5.57 -0.65
N ILE A 75 8.19 -5.56 0.65
CA ILE A 75 7.24 -5.03 1.65
C ILE A 75 7.06 -3.53 1.44
N ALA A 76 5.81 -3.13 1.17
CA ALA A 76 5.39 -1.75 1.06
C ALA A 76 4.62 -1.26 2.29
N GLY A 77 3.97 -2.20 3.01
CA GLY A 77 3.22 -1.90 4.22
C GLY A 77 3.02 -3.11 5.11
N ILE A 78 2.97 -2.85 6.41
CA ILE A 78 2.81 -3.85 7.47
C ILE A 78 1.74 -3.43 8.48
N THR A 79 1.27 -4.37 9.28
CA THR A 79 0.31 -4.12 10.37
C THR A 79 0.83 -4.63 11.72
N ASN A 80 0.26 -4.08 12.79
CA ASN A 80 0.40 -4.66 14.13
C ASN A 80 -0.44 -5.93 14.28
N GLU A 81 -0.28 -6.66 15.37
CA GLU A 81 -0.99 -7.92 15.66
C GLU A 81 -2.51 -7.77 15.64
N ARG A 82 -3.03 -6.60 16.05
CA ARG A 82 -4.48 -6.33 16.10
C ARG A 82 -5.08 -5.92 14.75
N GLY A 83 -4.27 -5.63 13.74
CA GLY A 83 -4.74 -5.16 12.44
C GLY A 83 -5.36 -3.76 12.43
N ASN A 84 -5.21 -3.00 13.51
CA ASN A 84 -5.79 -1.65 13.62
C ASN A 84 -4.79 -0.51 13.36
N VAL A 85 -3.50 -0.83 13.25
CA VAL A 85 -2.44 0.11 12.86
C VAL A 85 -1.74 -0.46 11.64
N VAL A 86 -1.68 0.32 10.56
CA VAL A 86 -0.97 -0.03 9.32
C VAL A 86 0.06 1.05 9.02
N GLY A 87 1.30 0.63 8.80
CA GLY A 87 2.34 1.47 8.23
C GLY A 87 2.44 1.21 6.74
N LEU A 88 2.38 2.25 5.92
CA LEU A 88 2.44 2.18 4.47
C LEU A 88 3.38 3.25 3.94
N MET A 89 4.30 2.88 3.03
CA MET A 89 5.25 3.84 2.47
C MET A 89 4.67 4.65 1.30
N PRO A 90 4.01 4.07 0.28
CA PRO A 90 3.26 4.86 -0.68
C PRO A 90 2.10 5.62 -0.02
N HIS A 91 1.73 6.76 -0.63
CA HIS A 91 0.82 7.74 -0.06
C HIS A 91 -0.61 7.58 -0.61
N PRO A 92 -1.52 6.84 0.06
CA PRO A 92 -2.89 6.63 -0.42
C PRO A 92 -3.69 7.93 -0.49
N GLU A 93 -3.38 8.93 0.35
CA GLU A 93 -4.03 10.25 0.34
C GLU A 93 -3.84 11.02 -0.98
N HIS A 94 -2.85 10.67 -1.79
CA HIS A 94 -2.64 11.23 -3.12
C HIS A 94 -3.38 10.48 -4.24
N ALA A 95 -4.20 9.50 -3.90
CA ALA A 95 -4.98 8.70 -4.82
C ALA A 95 -6.43 8.54 -4.32
N THR A 96 -7.06 9.64 -3.91
CA THR A 96 -8.41 9.66 -3.34
C THR A 96 -9.46 10.29 -4.25
N GLU A 97 -9.04 11.04 -5.26
CA GLU A 97 -9.96 11.73 -6.18
C GLU A 97 -9.79 11.24 -7.62
N PRO A 98 -10.89 10.89 -8.31
CA PRO A 98 -10.84 10.50 -9.71
C PRO A 98 -10.17 11.59 -10.58
N GLY A 99 -9.23 11.19 -11.43
CA GLY A 99 -8.49 12.07 -12.33
C GLY A 99 -7.25 12.74 -11.73
N PHE A 100 -7.03 12.65 -10.42
CA PHE A 100 -5.88 13.28 -9.74
C PHE A 100 -4.80 12.30 -9.27
N GLY A 101 -5.16 11.04 -9.09
CA GLY A 101 -4.20 9.99 -8.72
C GLY A 101 -3.75 9.15 -9.93
N PRO A 102 -2.92 8.13 -9.69
CA PRO A 102 -2.45 7.21 -10.72
C PRO A 102 -3.60 6.50 -11.43
N SER A 103 -3.45 6.30 -12.73
CA SER A 103 -4.39 5.51 -13.50
C SER A 103 -3.92 4.07 -13.62
N SER A 104 -4.79 3.11 -13.33
CA SER A 104 -4.54 1.68 -13.54
C SER A 104 -4.36 1.30 -15.03
N SER A 105 -4.65 2.21 -15.94
CA SER A 105 -4.55 1.99 -17.39
C SER A 105 -3.19 2.38 -18.01
N GLY A 106 -2.15 2.61 -17.20
CA GLY A 106 -0.77 2.82 -17.68
C GLY A 106 -0.44 4.27 -18.03
N PHE A 107 0.85 4.51 -18.21
CA PHE A 107 1.43 5.81 -18.51
C PHE A 107 0.70 6.52 -19.68
N GLY A 108 0.13 7.69 -19.42
CA GLY A 108 -0.31 8.64 -20.46
C GLY A 108 -1.81 8.73 -20.72
N SER A 109 -2.65 7.91 -20.07
CA SER A 109 -4.11 8.11 -20.18
C SER A 109 -4.64 8.77 -18.90
N VAL A 110 -5.01 10.04 -19.01
CA VAL A 110 -5.80 10.72 -17.98
C VAL A 110 -7.20 10.09 -18.01
N SER A 111 -7.41 9.03 -17.26
CA SER A 111 -8.76 8.50 -17.07
C SER A 111 -9.44 9.32 -15.98
N LEU A 112 -10.45 10.09 -16.35
CA LEU A 112 -11.30 10.82 -15.38
C LEU A 112 -12.03 9.88 -14.40
N ARG A 113 -11.92 8.56 -14.59
CA ARG A 113 -12.52 7.52 -13.72
C ARG A 113 -11.51 6.76 -12.88
N GLY A 114 -10.21 6.86 -13.18
CA GLY A 114 -9.13 6.26 -12.43
C GLY A 114 -8.52 7.23 -11.41
N GLY A 115 -7.57 6.75 -10.62
CA GLY A 115 -6.79 7.59 -9.72
C GLY A 115 -7.32 7.69 -8.28
N ALA A 116 -8.35 6.93 -7.94
CA ALA A 116 -8.93 6.93 -6.60
C ALA A 116 -8.72 5.63 -5.83
N ASP A 117 -7.72 4.83 -6.20
CA ASP A 117 -7.45 3.52 -5.58
C ASP A 117 -7.12 3.64 -4.08
N GLY A 118 -6.48 4.75 -3.69
CA GLY A 118 -6.17 5.02 -2.29
C GLY A 118 -7.38 5.34 -1.42
N LEU A 119 -8.51 5.73 -2.00
CA LEU A 119 -9.74 6.00 -1.26
C LEU A 119 -10.23 4.75 -0.52
N GLY A 120 -10.05 3.57 -1.11
CA GLY A 120 -10.41 2.30 -0.51
C GLY A 120 -9.78 2.04 0.87
N VAL A 121 -8.58 2.57 1.12
CA VAL A 121 -7.91 2.48 2.43
C VAL A 121 -8.72 3.21 3.50
N PHE A 122 -9.16 4.43 3.21
CA PHE A 122 -9.92 5.26 4.16
C PHE A 122 -11.37 4.79 4.33
N THR A 123 -12.01 4.36 3.24
CA THR A 123 -13.40 3.84 3.30
C THR A 123 -13.47 2.51 4.04
N SER A 124 -12.41 1.68 4.00
CA SER A 124 -12.31 0.47 4.82
C SER A 124 -12.39 0.79 6.30
N VAL A 125 -11.64 1.79 6.77
CA VAL A 125 -11.68 2.22 8.18
C VAL A 125 -13.07 2.75 8.56
N LEU A 126 -13.67 3.59 7.74
CA LEU A 126 -15.00 4.12 8.00
C LEU A 126 -16.04 2.99 8.15
N SER A 127 -16.00 2.00 7.26
CA SER A 127 -16.90 0.84 7.33
C SER A 127 -16.69 0.04 8.61
N ASN A 128 -15.45 -0.16 9.04
CA ASN A 128 -15.16 -0.84 10.31
C ASN A 128 -15.69 -0.06 11.51
N LEU A 129 -15.55 1.26 11.54
CA LEU A 129 -16.05 2.10 12.63
C LEU A 129 -17.58 2.11 12.72
N ILE A 130 -18.28 2.08 11.58
CA ILE A 130 -19.74 2.04 11.53
C ILE A 130 -20.27 0.68 12.01
N ASN A 131 -19.61 -0.42 11.59
CA ASN A 131 -20.03 -1.78 11.92
C ASN A 131 -19.59 -2.26 13.31
N ALA A 132 -18.71 -1.52 13.99
CA ALA A 132 -18.26 -1.84 15.36
C ALA A 132 -19.23 -1.37 16.46
N ARG A 133 -20.42 -0.87 16.11
CA ARG A 133 -21.46 -0.40 17.06
C ARG A 133 -22.47 -1.49 17.38
#